data_6b344e32e2ff0626302a184588662d28
#
_entry.id   6b344e32e2ff0626302a184588662d28
#
_cell.length_a   1.000
_cell.length_b   1.000
_cell.length_c   1.000
_cell.angle_alpha   90.00
_cell.angle_beta   90.00
_cell.angle_gamma   90.00
#
_symmetry.space_group_name_H-M   'P 1'
#
loop_
_entity.id
_entity.type
_entity.pdbx_description
1 polymer ?
#
loop_
_entity_poly.entity_id
_entity_poly.type
_entity_poly.pdbx_seq_one_letter_code
_entity_poly.pdbx_strand_id
1 'polypeptide(L)'
;LPDTAVTLNAMHADIRVMRHHNSGAALLLSRHVDAAVINAGDGRHEHPTQALLDALTIRRRLGDITGLKIAICGDIANSRVARSNIHLLSTLGAEIRLVSPSTLLPAGIDAMGVETHHDMTEGIRGVDIVMLLRLQTERMQGTETPSQREYFHLFGLDAEKLSSASP
;
A
#
# COMPACT_ATOMS: atom_id res chain seq x y z
N LEU A 1 -1.25 8.88 23.88
CA LEU A 1 -0.34 9.47 22.88
C LEU A 1 0.07 10.92 23.25
N PRO A 2 -0.84 11.84 23.69
CA PRO A 2 -0.41 13.20 24.09
C PRO A 2 0.66 13.21 25.18
N ASP A 3 0.47 12.46 26.28
CA ASP A 3 1.45 12.39 27.38
C ASP A 3 2.82 11.85 26.91
N THR A 4 2.79 10.84 26.06
CA THR A 4 4.00 10.30 25.41
C THR A 4 4.68 11.38 24.54
N ALA A 5 3.89 12.19 23.84
CA ALA A 5 4.40 13.28 23.01
C ALA A 5 5.15 14.33 23.84
N VAL A 6 4.58 14.73 24.99
CA VAL A 6 5.22 15.68 25.93
C VAL A 6 6.56 15.13 26.43
N THR A 7 6.58 13.88 26.90
CA THR A 7 7.80 13.23 27.36
C THR A 7 8.86 13.15 26.26
N LEU A 8 8.44 12.77 25.05
CA LEU A 8 9.34 12.73 23.90
C LEU A 8 9.86 14.12 23.54
N ASN A 9 9.01 15.16 23.59
CA ASN A 9 9.41 16.53 23.24
C ASN A 9 10.52 17.05 24.17
N ALA A 10 10.48 16.69 25.46
CA ALA A 10 11.51 17.04 26.43
C ALA A 10 12.90 16.44 26.11
N MET A 11 13.00 15.49 25.20
CA MET A 11 14.29 14.93 24.75
C MET A 11 14.95 15.76 23.64
N HIS A 12 14.33 16.83 23.17
CA HIS A 12 14.85 17.79 22.16
C HIS A 12 15.42 17.13 20.90
N ALA A 13 14.78 16.05 20.40
CA ALA A 13 15.20 15.43 19.15
C ALA A 13 14.71 16.24 17.93
N ASP A 14 15.53 16.38 16.89
CA ASP A 14 15.20 17.09 15.65
C ASP A 14 14.20 16.31 14.79
N ILE A 15 14.29 14.99 14.79
CA ILE A 15 13.48 14.08 13.97
C ILE A 15 12.93 12.93 14.83
N ARG A 16 11.67 12.60 14.58
CA ARG A 16 11.00 11.44 15.19
C ARG A 16 10.41 10.56 14.10
N VAL A 17 10.77 9.29 14.13
CA VAL A 17 10.16 8.28 13.26
C VAL A 17 9.09 7.55 14.05
N MET A 18 7.85 7.57 13.55
CA MET A 18 6.71 6.99 14.24
C MET A 18 6.04 5.89 13.41
N ARG A 19 5.75 4.76 14.08
CA ARG A 19 4.85 3.71 13.59
C ARG A 19 3.79 3.42 14.63
N HIS A 20 2.52 3.40 14.23
CA HIS A 20 1.41 3.22 15.16
C HIS A 20 0.29 2.36 14.54
N HIS A 21 -0.49 1.68 15.39
CA HIS A 21 -1.62 0.86 14.95
C HIS A 21 -2.88 1.66 14.61
N ASN A 22 -3.00 2.89 15.11
CA ASN A 22 -4.12 3.77 14.78
C ASN A 22 -3.78 4.70 13.63
N SER A 23 -4.74 4.86 12.71
CA SER A 23 -4.68 5.84 11.63
C SER A 23 -4.68 7.28 12.17
N GLY A 24 -3.89 8.16 11.55
CA GLY A 24 -3.78 9.57 11.95
C GLY A 24 -2.84 9.82 13.13
N ALA A 25 -2.26 8.78 13.74
CA ALA A 25 -1.41 8.93 14.93
C ALA A 25 -0.16 9.78 14.65
N ALA A 26 0.45 9.66 13.46
CA ALA A 26 1.62 10.47 13.09
C ALA A 26 1.26 11.95 12.96
N LEU A 27 0.10 12.27 12.36
CA LEU A 27 -0.41 13.63 12.27
C LEU A 27 -0.75 14.19 13.65
N LEU A 28 -1.35 13.37 14.53
CA LEU A 28 -1.63 13.81 15.91
C LEU A 28 -0.32 14.10 16.65
N LEU A 29 0.70 13.25 16.54
CA LEU A 29 1.99 13.48 17.18
C LEU A 29 2.63 14.78 16.67
N SER A 30 2.62 15.05 15.38
CA SER A 30 3.25 16.24 14.78
C SER A 30 2.67 17.58 15.27
N ARG A 31 1.44 17.55 15.81
CA ARG A 31 0.78 18.72 16.41
C ARG A 31 1.19 18.97 17.87
N HIS A 32 1.91 18.04 18.48
CA HIS A 32 2.24 18.05 19.92
C HIS A 32 3.75 18.00 20.19
N VAL A 33 4.59 17.99 19.14
CA VAL A 33 6.05 17.98 19.27
C VAL A 33 6.66 19.01 18.34
N ASP A 34 7.81 19.57 18.72
CA ASP A 34 8.56 20.53 17.91
C ASP A 34 9.39 19.84 16.81
N ALA A 35 9.71 18.57 17.00
CA ALA A 35 10.46 17.75 16.08
C ALA A 35 9.71 17.47 14.76
N ALA A 36 10.44 17.33 13.66
CA ALA A 36 9.88 16.80 12.41
C ALA A 36 9.45 15.34 12.61
N VAL A 37 8.21 15.00 12.22
CA VAL A 37 7.65 13.64 12.36
C VAL A 37 7.64 12.92 11.02
N ILE A 38 8.32 11.78 10.95
CA ILE A 38 8.31 10.86 9.79
C ILE A 38 7.32 9.73 10.08
N ASN A 39 6.28 9.62 9.24
CA ASN A 39 5.32 8.53 9.32
C ASN A 39 5.90 7.24 8.71
N ALA A 40 6.27 6.27 9.56
CA ALA A 40 6.71 4.94 9.17
C ALA A 40 5.56 3.89 9.19
N GLY A 41 4.35 4.36 9.07
CA GLY A 41 3.13 3.56 8.95
C GLY A 41 2.15 3.72 10.10
N ASP A 42 0.97 4.26 9.80
CA ASP A 42 -0.13 4.47 10.75
C ASP A 42 -1.40 3.70 10.34
N GLY A 43 -1.81 2.78 11.16
CA GLY A 43 -3.04 1.99 10.98
C GLY A 43 -3.16 1.35 9.61
N ARG A 44 -4.32 1.55 8.98
CA ARG A 44 -4.63 1.22 7.58
C ARG A 44 -4.48 2.44 6.65
N HIS A 45 -4.02 3.57 7.18
CA HIS A 45 -4.04 4.87 6.52
C HIS A 45 -2.88 5.02 5.54
N GLU A 46 -1.64 5.18 6.04
CA GLU A 46 -0.49 5.45 5.17
C GLU A 46 0.81 4.81 5.64
N HIS A 47 1.72 4.61 4.69
CA HIS A 47 3.12 4.24 4.89
C HIS A 47 4.00 4.95 3.83
N PRO A 48 4.13 6.28 3.91
CA PRO A 48 4.78 7.07 2.86
C PRO A 48 6.23 6.67 2.61
N THR A 49 6.99 6.34 3.66
CA THR A 49 8.38 5.89 3.51
C THR A 49 8.50 4.57 2.74
N GLN A 50 7.51 3.68 2.83
CA GLN A 50 7.48 2.45 2.02
C GLN A 50 7.20 2.77 0.56
N ALA A 51 6.24 3.63 0.27
CA ALA A 51 5.96 4.02 -1.11
C ALA A 51 7.17 4.71 -1.77
N LEU A 52 7.89 5.55 -1.05
CA LEU A 52 9.14 6.15 -1.54
C LEU A 52 10.23 5.10 -1.81
N LEU A 53 10.33 4.08 -0.96
CA LEU A 53 11.25 2.96 -1.16
C LEU A 53 10.90 2.15 -2.41
N ASP A 54 9.61 1.86 -2.60
CA ASP A 54 9.10 1.13 -3.75
C ASP A 54 9.35 1.94 -5.04
N ALA A 55 9.01 3.24 -5.06
CA ALA A 55 9.28 4.13 -6.20
C ALA A 55 10.79 4.24 -6.51
N LEU A 56 11.64 4.32 -5.51
CA LEU A 56 13.10 4.31 -5.70
C LEU A 56 13.58 3.00 -6.33
N THR A 57 13.03 1.87 -5.90
CA THR A 57 13.36 0.55 -6.43
C THR A 57 12.96 0.45 -7.91
N ILE A 58 11.75 0.90 -8.25
CA ILE A 58 11.24 0.95 -9.62
C ILE A 58 12.17 1.82 -10.50
N ARG A 59 12.46 3.03 -10.07
CA ARG A 59 13.35 3.95 -10.80
C ARG A 59 14.74 3.39 -11.04
N ARG A 60 15.29 2.67 -10.08
CA ARG A 60 16.62 2.03 -10.23
C ARG A 60 16.61 0.87 -11.23
N ARG A 61 15.49 0.21 -11.42
CA ARG A 61 15.35 -0.94 -12.30
C ARG A 61 14.88 -0.58 -13.71
N LEU A 62 13.91 0.31 -13.83
CA LEU A 62 13.20 0.63 -15.06
C LEU A 62 13.40 2.08 -15.54
N GLY A 63 14.01 2.94 -14.73
CA GLY A 63 14.21 4.35 -15.07
C GLY A 63 13.00 5.22 -14.73
N ASP A 64 12.35 5.82 -15.73
CA ASP A 64 11.18 6.66 -15.52
C ASP A 64 9.95 5.83 -15.11
N ILE A 65 9.15 6.39 -14.22
CA ILE A 65 7.91 5.77 -13.74
C ILE A 65 6.72 6.18 -14.62
N THR A 66 6.83 7.28 -15.32
CA THR A 66 5.76 7.84 -16.15
C THR A 66 5.31 6.83 -17.21
N GLY A 67 4.02 6.53 -17.24
CA GLY A 67 3.41 5.61 -18.20
C GLY A 67 3.60 4.13 -17.89
N LEU A 68 4.34 3.76 -16.83
CA LEU A 68 4.41 2.36 -16.41
C LEU A 68 3.04 1.87 -15.91
N LYS A 69 2.69 0.64 -16.29
CA LYS A 69 1.50 -0.07 -15.80
C LYS A 69 1.86 -0.91 -14.61
N ILE A 70 1.24 -0.63 -13.48
CA ILE A 70 1.57 -1.26 -12.19
C ILE A 70 0.32 -1.92 -11.61
N ALA A 71 0.36 -3.24 -11.43
CA ALA A 71 -0.69 -3.98 -10.74
C ALA A 71 -0.35 -4.10 -9.26
N ILE A 72 -1.24 -3.65 -8.37
CA ILE A 72 -1.16 -3.86 -6.92
C ILE A 72 -2.18 -4.95 -6.57
N CYS A 73 -1.70 -6.12 -6.16
CA CYS A 73 -2.50 -7.32 -6.00
C CYS A 73 -2.59 -7.73 -4.53
N GLY A 74 -3.80 -8.04 -4.06
CA GLY A 74 -4.00 -8.62 -2.74
C GLY A 74 -5.00 -7.86 -1.86
N ASP A 75 -4.71 -7.78 -0.55
CA ASP A 75 -5.58 -7.12 0.43
C ASP A 75 -5.44 -5.59 0.38
N ILE A 76 -6.18 -4.96 -0.51
CA ILE A 76 -6.15 -3.50 -0.72
C ILE A 76 -6.79 -2.78 0.47
N ALA A 77 -7.94 -3.27 0.95
CA ALA A 77 -8.75 -2.61 1.98
C ALA A 77 -7.99 -2.42 3.30
N ASN A 78 -7.14 -3.37 3.66
CA ASN A 78 -6.39 -3.36 4.92
C ASN A 78 -4.94 -2.89 4.75
N SER A 79 -4.49 -2.61 3.52
CA SER A 79 -3.11 -2.27 3.22
C SER A 79 -2.86 -0.76 3.13
N ARG A 80 -2.21 -0.20 4.14
CA ARG A 80 -1.67 1.16 4.08
C ARG A 80 -0.58 1.32 3.00
N VAL A 81 0.12 0.23 2.65
CA VAL A 81 1.14 0.23 1.59
C VAL A 81 0.48 0.43 0.23
N ALA A 82 -0.64 -0.27 -0.05
CA ALA A 82 -1.41 -0.05 -1.27
C ALA A 82 -1.81 1.42 -1.42
N ARG A 83 -2.41 2.01 -0.37
CA ARG A 83 -2.88 3.39 -0.39
C ARG A 83 -1.76 4.38 -0.70
N SER A 84 -0.63 4.30 0.01
CA SER A 84 0.50 5.19 -0.22
C SER A 84 1.13 5.01 -1.59
N ASN A 85 1.20 3.77 -2.11
CA ASN A 85 1.70 3.50 -3.46
C ASN A 85 0.74 4.04 -4.54
N ILE A 86 -0.58 3.89 -4.38
CA ILE A 86 -1.54 4.49 -5.31
C ILE A 86 -1.29 6.00 -5.41
N HIS A 87 -1.24 6.71 -4.29
CA HIS A 87 -1.01 8.16 -4.28
C HIS A 87 0.32 8.54 -4.93
N LEU A 88 1.42 7.92 -4.52
CA LEU A 88 2.75 8.29 -5.01
C LEU A 88 2.94 7.94 -6.48
N LEU A 89 2.64 6.70 -6.87
CA LEU A 89 2.91 6.23 -8.22
C LEU A 89 1.99 6.89 -9.25
N SER A 90 0.71 7.14 -8.92
CA SER A 90 -0.17 7.95 -9.77
C SER A 90 0.33 9.40 -9.92
N THR A 91 0.85 10.00 -8.83
CA THR A 91 1.48 11.34 -8.89
C THR A 91 2.72 11.36 -9.78
N LEU A 92 3.46 10.24 -9.84
CA LEU A 92 4.62 10.07 -10.72
C LEU A 92 4.23 9.66 -12.15
N GLY A 93 2.94 9.59 -12.47
CA GLY A 93 2.43 9.35 -13.81
C GLY A 93 2.29 7.88 -14.21
N ALA A 94 2.33 6.94 -13.26
CA ALA A 94 2.03 5.53 -13.54
C ALA A 94 0.52 5.27 -13.67
N GLU A 95 0.16 4.25 -14.46
CA GLU A 95 -1.19 3.69 -14.55
C GLU A 95 -1.32 2.57 -13.52
N ILE A 96 -2.26 2.73 -12.58
CA ILE A 96 -2.44 1.78 -11.48
C ILE A 96 -3.63 0.88 -11.71
N ARG A 97 -3.41 -0.43 -11.61
CA ARG A 97 -4.45 -1.46 -11.54
C ARG A 97 -4.47 -2.09 -10.17
N LEU A 98 -5.66 -2.31 -9.62
CA LEU A 98 -5.87 -3.05 -8.38
C LEU A 98 -6.45 -4.41 -8.68
N VAL A 99 -5.82 -5.46 -8.19
CA VAL A 99 -6.27 -6.84 -8.41
C VAL A 99 -6.61 -7.47 -7.07
N SER A 100 -7.91 -7.69 -6.83
CA SER A 100 -8.37 -8.13 -5.51
C SER A 100 -9.79 -8.71 -5.57
N PRO A 101 -10.15 -9.62 -4.66
CA PRO A 101 -11.56 -9.94 -4.42
C PRO A 101 -12.34 -8.66 -4.08
N SER A 102 -13.60 -8.59 -4.49
CA SER A 102 -14.47 -7.43 -4.21
C SER A 102 -14.60 -7.13 -2.71
N THR A 103 -14.52 -8.14 -1.85
CA THR A 103 -14.56 -8.01 -0.38
C THR A 103 -13.33 -7.33 0.21
N LEU A 104 -12.20 -7.31 -0.52
CA LEU A 104 -10.94 -6.71 -0.10
C LEU A 104 -10.63 -5.40 -0.86
N LEU A 105 -11.60 -4.84 -1.57
CA LEU A 105 -11.54 -3.50 -2.16
C LEU A 105 -12.32 -2.51 -1.30
N PRO A 106 -11.74 -1.34 -0.97
CA PRO A 106 -12.48 -0.29 -0.29
C PRO A 106 -13.61 0.26 -1.17
N ALA A 107 -14.76 0.56 -0.58
CA ALA A 107 -15.82 1.25 -1.28
C ALA A 107 -15.33 2.61 -1.82
N GLY A 108 -15.64 2.91 -3.07
CA GLY A 108 -15.27 4.17 -3.72
C GLY A 108 -13.80 4.28 -4.11
N ILE A 109 -13.06 3.17 -4.17
CA ILE A 109 -11.64 3.16 -4.56
C ILE A 109 -11.41 3.74 -5.97
N ASP A 110 -12.41 3.64 -6.84
CA ASP A 110 -12.37 4.16 -8.22
C ASP A 110 -12.16 5.69 -8.26
N ALA A 111 -12.59 6.40 -7.20
CA ALA A 111 -12.34 7.85 -7.05
C ALA A 111 -10.85 8.21 -6.96
N MET A 112 -9.97 7.25 -6.72
CA MET A 112 -8.51 7.44 -6.77
C MET A 112 -7.94 7.36 -8.19
N GLY A 113 -8.76 7.19 -9.23
CA GLY A 113 -8.31 7.14 -10.62
C GLY A 113 -7.60 5.83 -10.98
N VAL A 114 -7.98 4.73 -10.35
CA VAL A 114 -7.40 3.40 -10.56
C VAL A 114 -8.37 2.48 -11.28
N GLU A 115 -7.85 1.51 -12.03
CA GLU A 115 -8.62 0.43 -12.64
C GLU A 115 -8.70 -0.76 -11.68
N THR A 116 -9.86 -1.42 -11.56
CA THR A 116 -10.06 -2.56 -10.64
C THR A 116 -10.33 -3.85 -11.40
N HIS A 117 -9.70 -4.94 -10.98
CA HIS A 117 -9.86 -6.28 -11.54
C HIS A 117 -10.11 -7.31 -10.44
N HIS A 118 -10.94 -8.31 -10.76
CA HIS A 118 -11.29 -9.41 -9.87
C HIS A 118 -10.74 -10.77 -10.33
N ASP A 119 -9.97 -10.77 -11.40
CA ASP A 119 -9.21 -11.92 -11.90
C ASP A 119 -7.73 -11.58 -11.95
N MET A 120 -6.88 -12.48 -11.42
CA MET A 120 -5.45 -12.23 -11.32
C MET A 120 -4.79 -12.15 -12.69
N THR A 121 -5.11 -13.08 -13.58
CA THR A 121 -4.49 -13.17 -14.92
C THR A 121 -4.88 -11.98 -15.79
N GLU A 122 -6.13 -11.55 -15.74
CA GLU A 122 -6.59 -10.36 -16.47
C GLU A 122 -5.96 -9.09 -15.91
N GLY A 123 -5.94 -8.94 -14.59
CA GLY A 123 -5.45 -7.73 -13.93
C GLY A 123 -3.96 -7.48 -14.14
N ILE A 124 -3.14 -8.56 -14.22
CA ILE A 124 -1.70 -8.41 -14.45
C ILE A 124 -1.30 -8.45 -15.93
N ARG A 125 -2.24 -8.63 -16.84
CA ARG A 125 -1.93 -8.75 -18.26
C ARG A 125 -1.27 -7.49 -18.81
N GLY A 126 -0.05 -7.64 -19.32
CA GLY A 126 0.71 -6.57 -19.94
C GLY A 126 1.08 -5.42 -19.00
N VAL A 127 1.16 -5.69 -17.69
CA VAL A 127 1.71 -4.72 -16.73
C VAL A 127 3.22 -4.85 -16.65
N ASP A 128 3.90 -3.75 -16.37
CA ASP A 128 5.36 -3.70 -16.24
C ASP A 128 5.81 -4.15 -14.84
N ILE A 129 4.93 -4.00 -13.84
CA ILE A 129 5.23 -4.30 -12.44
C ILE A 129 4.03 -4.97 -11.78
N VAL A 130 4.31 -6.04 -11.03
CA VAL A 130 3.34 -6.69 -10.15
C VAL A 130 3.80 -6.52 -8.70
N MET A 131 3.00 -5.78 -7.91
CA MET A 131 3.22 -5.58 -6.47
C MET A 131 2.28 -6.51 -5.70
N LEU A 132 2.83 -7.42 -4.92
CA LEU A 132 2.05 -8.36 -4.12
C LEU A 132 1.91 -7.89 -2.67
N LEU A 133 0.68 -7.84 -2.19
CA LEU A 133 0.36 -7.58 -0.79
C LEU A 133 0.05 -8.89 -0.08
N ARG A 134 0.53 -9.03 1.15
CA ARG A 134 0.08 -10.14 2.00
C ARG A 134 -1.33 -9.92 2.51
N LEU A 135 -2.07 -10.97 2.80
CA LEU A 135 -3.31 -10.89 3.56
C LEU A 135 -3.03 -10.39 4.99
N GLN A 136 -3.77 -9.37 5.41
CA GLN A 136 -3.66 -8.77 6.75
C GLN A 136 -4.66 -9.44 7.70
N THR A 137 -4.55 -10.75 7.89
CA THR A 137 -5.50 -11.56 8.68
C THR A 137 -5.70 -11.01 10.10
N GLU A 138 -4.67 -10.38 10.67
CA GLU A 138 -4.72 -9.71 11.97
C GLU A 138 -5.61 -8.45 11.99
N ARG A 139 -6.03 -7.95 10.84
CA ARG A 139 -6.88 -6.74 10.70
C ARG A 139 -8.28 -7.07 10.18
N MET A 140 -8.51 -8.30 9.78
CA MET A 140 -9.81 -8.75 9.28
C MET A 140 -10.74 -9.05 10.45
N GLN A 141 -11.99 -8.58 10.34
CA GLN A 141 -13.06 -8.89 11.29
C GLN A 141 -14.07 -9.82 10.60
N GLY A 142 -13.92 -11.14 10.81
CA GLY A 142 -14.92 -12.11 10.34
C GLY A 142 -14.63 -12.74 8.97
N THR A 143 -15.68 -12.96 8.17
CA THR A 143 -15.68 -13.75 6.93
C THR A 143 -15.28 -12.98 5.67
N GLU A 144 -14.37 -12.01 5.77
CA GLU A 144 -14.00 -11.14 4.66
C GLU A 144 -13.19 -11.86 3.56
N THR A 145 -12.65 -13.04 3.86
CA THR A 145 -11.87 -13.82 2.88
C THR A 145 -12.36 -15.24 2.74
N PRO A 146 -12.27 -15.82 1.53
CA PRO A 146 -12.26 -17.26 1.35
C PRO A 146 -11.13 -17.89 2.17
N SER A 147 -11.13 -19.21 2.28
CA SER A 147 -10.02 -19.90 2.94
C SER A 147 -8.68 -19.47 2.33
N GLN A 148 -7.59 -19.47 3.10
CA GLN A 148 -6.26 -19.11 2.58
C GLN A 148 -5.87 -19.91 1.34
N ARG A 149 -6.30 -21.18 1.27
CA ARG A 149 -6.04 -22.04 0.13
C ARG A 149 -6.79 -21.59 -1.12
N GLU A 150 -8.06 -21.23 -0.97
CA GLU A 150 -8.90 -20.73 -2.07
C GLU A 150 -8.41 -19.36 -2.54
N TYR A 151 -8.07 -18.48 -1.61
CA TYR A 151 -7.46 -17.19 -1.93
C TYR A 151 -6.17 -17.37 -2.74
N PHE A 152 -5.27 -18.28 -2.32
CA PHE A 152 -4.03 -18.53 -3.05
C PHE A 152 -4.31 -19.10 -4.45
N HIS A 153 -5.29 -19.97 -4.59
CA HIS A 153 -5.67 -20.52 -5.89
C HIS A 153 -6.16 -19.44 -6.85
N LEU A 154 -6.97 -18.50 -6.39
CA LEU A 154 -7.56 -17.44 -7.21
C LEU A 154 -6.60 -16.25 -7.41
N PHE A 155 -5.97 -15.77 -6.34
CA PHE A 155 -5.19 -14.52 -6.31
C PHE A 155 -3.70 -14.72 -5.99
N GLY A 156 -3.24 -15.95 -5.75
CA GLY A 156 -1.81 -16.24 -5.63
C GLY A 156 -1.11 -16.09 -6.97
N LEU A 157 0.08 -15.48 -6.97
CA LEU A 157 0.92 -15.38 -8.15
C LEU A 157 1.79 -16.63 -8.27
N ASP A 158 1.69 -17.29 -9.41
CA ASP A 158 2.57 -18.39 -9.84
C ASP A 158 3.26 -18.02 -11.17
N ALA A 159 4.14 -18.90 -11.65
CA ALA A 159 4.90 -18.66 -12.87
C ALA A 159 4.00 -18.58 -14.13
N GLU A 160 2.89 -19.32 -14.15
CA GLU A 160 1.94 -19.34 -15.27
C GLU A 160 1.22 -17.99 -15.35
N LYS A 161 0.63 -17.53 -14.24
CA LYS A 161 -0.03 -16.23 -14.18
C LYS A 161 0.95 -15.09 -14.47
N LEU A 162 2.17 -15.14 -13.89
CA LEU A 162 3.18 -14.11 -14.14
C LEU A 162 3.57 -13.98 -15.61
N SER A 163 3.50 -15.05 -16.39
CA SER A 163 3.79 -15.00 -17.84
C SER A 163 2.81 -14.11 -18.61
N SER A 164 1.70 -13.68 -18.01
CA SER A 164 0.73 -12.74 -18.61
C SER A 164 1.16 -11.28 -18.47
N ALA A 165 2.09 -10.96 -17.56
CA ALA A 165 2.68 -9.62 -17.43
C ALA A 165 3.64 -9.35 -18.60
N SER A 166 4.08 -8.08 -18.73
CA SER A 166 5.13 -7.73 -19.70
C SER A 166 6.43 -8.46 -19.37
N PRO A 167 7.24 -8.85 -20.38
CA PRO A 167 8.50 -9.55 -20.18
C PRO A 167 9.56 -8.68 -19.48
#